data_0be811586f0b1fa5c466cc459ffea9e4
#
_entry.id   0be811586f0b1fa5c466cc459ffea9e4
#
_cell.length_a   1.000
_cell.length_b   1.000
_cell.length_c   1.000
_cell.angle_alpha   90.00
_cell.angle_beta   90.00
_cell.angle_gamma   90.00
#
_symmetry.space_group_name_H-M   'P 1'
#
loop_
_entity.id
_entity.type
_entity.pdbx_description
1 polymer ?
#
loop_
_entity_poly.entity_id
_entity_poly.type
_entity_poly.pdbx_seq_one_letter_code
_entity_poly.pdbx_strand_id
1 'polypeptide(L)'
;MNKSVKTRIESDLLGSREVPEEALYGVQTLRALENFPISNFKLCQYPLFIKGLAITKMGAAEANNQLGLLTDDMAKAIKTACQELIDGKHHEQFPIDMIQGGAGTSTNMNANEVIANRALELMGYKRGDYAHCSPNDHVNCSQSTNDAYPTAIHIGLYYTYLALVPHFEELIRSFESKAKEFAGVIKMGRTQWQDAVPMTLGQTFAGFASILRNELPHLEAAARELLTINMGATAIGTGICAEPGYAEKSTAAIAKITGHKYILADDLVGATSDTSSLAGYSSALRMIALKMNKICNDLRLLSSGPRCGLNEINLPPMQPGSSIMPGKVNPVIPEVMNQIAYKVIGNDLCVAMSSEEAQMELNPMEPVIAQCCFESSEILIQGFDTLRIRCIDGITANEEVCRNYVHNSIGIITALNPVIGYKNSTKIAKEAIETGRSVYDLILEHDILSKEDLDTIMKPENMIKPVKLGIKPKK
;
A
#
# COMPACT_ATOMS: atom_id res chain seq x y z
N MET A 1 -2.15 38.09 24.89
CA MET A 1 -0.81 38.68 24.75
C MET A 1 -0.05 37.85 23.75
N ASN A 2 0.08 38.30 22.49
CA ASN A 2 0.96 37.68 21.53
C ASN A 2 2.40 37.84 22.03
N LYS A 3 3.04 36.76 22.50
CA LYS A 3 4.49 36.76 22.66
C LYS A 3 5.07 37.04 21.27
N SER A 4 5.81 38.16 21.11
CA SER A 4 6.57 38.39 19.88
C SER A 4 7.49 37.18 19.69
N VAL A 5 7.26 36.41 18.62
CA VAL A 5 8.14 35.31 18.26
C VAL A 5 9.49 35.92 17.94
N LYS A 6 10.55 35.50 18.62
CA LYS A 6 11.90 35.91 18.28
C LYS A 6 12.24 35.37 16.90
N THR A 7 12.88 36.21 16.08
CA THR A 7 13.27 35.88 14.71
C THR A 7 14.76 36.08 14.50
N ARG A 8 15.34 35.37 13.55
CA ARG A 8 16.66 35.64 12.97
C ARG A 8 16.48 36.01 11.50
N ILE A 9 17.36 36.83 10.98
CA ILE A 9 17.33 37.23 9.57
C ILE A 9 18.20 36.26 8.78
N GLU A 10 17.59 35.66 7.78
CA GLU A 10 18.30 34.87 6.77
C GLU A 10 18.04 35.44 5.37
N SER A 11 18.99 35.23 4.46
CA SER A 11 18.94 35.78 3.11
C SER A 11 19.28 34.74 2.09
N ASP A 12 18.61 34.83 0.93
CA ASP A 12 18.91 34.10 -0.27
C ASP A 12 18.98 35.06 -1.48
N LEU A 13 19.07 34.52 -2.71
CA LEU A 13 19.12 35.33 -3.92
C LEU A 13 17.92 36.28 -4.10
N LEU A 14 16.78 35.95 -3.52
CA LEU A 14 15.55 36.77 -3.61
C LEU A 14 15.41 37.81 -2.48
N GLY A 15 16.38 37.88 -1.56
CA GLY A 15 16.41 38.83 -0.45
C GLY A 15 16.17 38.20 0.91
N SER A 16 16.04 39.07 1.94
CA SER A 16 16.00 38.65 3.35
C SER A 16 14.58 38.30 3.81
N ARG A 17 14.49 37.38 4.79
CA ARG A 17 13.27 37.03 5.52
C ARG A 17 13.58 36.86 7.00
N GLU A 18 12.57 37.07 7.83
CA GLU A 18 12.60 36.77 9.25
C GLU A 18 12.17 35.31 9.49
N VAL A 19 13.11 34.46 9.87
CA VAL A 19 12.86 33.05 10.22
C VAL A 19 12.70 32.93 11.73
N PRO A 20 11.74 32.14 12.26
CA PRO A 20 11.62 31.94 13.71
C PRO A 20 12.95 31.47 14.32
N GLU A 21 13.37 32.05 15.41
CA GLU A 21 14.66 31.77 16.08
C GLU A 21 14.79 30.29 16.44
N GLU A 22 13.66 29.64 16.85
CA GLU A 22 13.64 28.25 17.27
C GLU A 22 13.53 27.24 16.10
N ALA A 23 13.29 27.72 14.86
CA ALA A 23 13.20 26.84 13.72
C ALA A 23 14.58 26.32 13.29
N LEU A 24 14.69 25.03 13.02
CA LEU A 24 15.86 24.44 12.34
C LEU A 24 15.82 24.68 10.83
N TYR A 25 14.63 24.86 10.25
CA TYR A 25 14.53 25.25 8.85
C TYR A 25 14.94 26.72 8.65
N GLY A 26 15.21 27.10 7.40
CA GLY A 26 15.69 28.43 7.03
C GLY A 26 14.80 29.17 6.06
N VAL A 27 15.38 30.13 5.35
CA VAL A 27 14.68 31.06 4.46
C VAL A 27 14.00 30.39 3.27
N GLN A 28 14.58 29.33 2.70
CA GLN A 28 13.99 28.68 1.54
C GLN A 28 12.75 27.85 1.93
N THR A 29 12.79 27.20 3.09
CA THR A 29 11.60 26.55 3.67
C THR A 29 10.51 27.56 3.96
N LEU A 30 10.85 28.73 4.52
CA LEU A 30 9.87 29.80 4.77
C LEU A 30 9.18 30.24 3.48
N ARG A 31 9.94 30.43 2.37
CA ARG A 31 9.36 30.73 1.06
C ARG A 31 8.45 29.63 0.56
N ALA A 32 8.82 28.36 0.77
CA ALA A 32 7.97 27.23 0.39
C ALA A 32 6.63 27.26 1.14
N LEU A 33 6.63 27.61 2.42
CA LEU A 33 5.41 27.77 3.23
C LEU A 33 4.54 28.93 2.72
N GLU A 34 5.17 30.03 2.27
CA GLU A 34 4.48 31.17 1.68
C GLU A 34 3.88 30.84 0.30
N ASN A 35 4.64 30.08 -0.54
CA ASN A 35 4.27 29.81 -1.92
C ASN A 35 3.27 28.67 -2.08
N PHE A 36 3.32 27.65 -1.23
CA PHE A 36 2.59 26.39 -1.41
C PHE A 36 1.68 26.03 -0.21
N PRO A 37 0.74 26.90 0.22
CA PRO A 37 -0.30 26.53 1.19
C PRO A 37 -1.44 25.79 0.46
N ILE A 38 -1.17 24.62 -0.11
CA ILE A 38 -2.05 23.96 -1.09
C ILE A 38 -2.94 22.91 -0.41
N SER A 39 -2.35 22.05 0.42
CA SER A 39 -3.04 20.92 1.00
C SER A 39 -2.78 20.78 2.50
N ASN A 40 -3.40 19.77 3.13
CA ASN A 40 -3.11 19.37 4.50
C ASN A 40 -2.07 18.24 4.59
N PHE A 41 -1.48 17.84 3.47
CA PHE A 41 -0.44 16.81 3.42
C PHE A 41 0.93 17.46 3.61
N LYS A 42 1.42 17.45 4.85
CA LYS A 42 2.71 18.04 5.21
C LYS A 42 3.79 16.97 5.29
N LEU A 43 5.01 17.32 4.91
CA LEU A 43 6.14 16.39 4.88
C LEU A 43 6.39 15.73 6.26
N CYS A 44 6.19 16.47 7.36
CA CYS A 44 6.31 15.93 8.72
C CYS A 44 5.37 14.75 9.03
N GLN A 45 4.33 14.54 8.26
CA GLN A 45 3.41 13.41 8.39
C GLN A 45 3.98 12.12 7.78
N TYR A 46 5.06 12.18 7.01
CA TYR A 46 5.69 11.07 6.31
C TYR A 46 7.09 10.75 6.87
N PRO A 47 7.18 10.13 8.06
CA PRO A 47 8.45 9.92 8.76
C PRO A 47 9.45 9.08 7.96
N LEU A 48 8.98 8.11 7.15
CA LEU A 48 9.85 7.29 6.33
C LEU A 48 10.40 8.04 5.11
N PHE A 49 9.71 9.07 4.63
CA PHE A 49 10.26 9.98 3.63
C PHE A 49 11.37 10.86 4.21
N ILE A 50 11.15 11.43 5.40
CA ILE A 50 12.20 12.21 6.12
C ILE A 50 13.42 11.31 6.39
N LYS A 51 13.20 10.06 6.77
CA LYS A 51 14.28 9.06 6.89
C LYS A 51 15.02 8.88 5.57
N GLY A 52 14.33 8.80 4.44
CA GLY A 52 14.92 8.73 3.10
C GLY A 52 15.81 9.94 2.79
N LEU A 53 15.32 11.15 3.06
CA LEU A 53 16.08 12.40 2.94
C LEU A 53 17.35 12.37 3.82
N ALA A 54 17.22 11.99 5.07
CA ALA A 54 18.34 11.94 6.02
C ALA A 54 19.41 10.92 5.59
N ILE A 55 19.01 9.73 5.13
CA ILE A 55 19.94 8.71 4.63
C ILE A 55 20.67 9.20 3.39
N THR A 56 19.96 9.83 2.45
CA THR A 56 20.55 10.44 1.25
C THR A 56 21.63 11.46 1.62
N LYS A 57 21.32 12.40 2.54
CA LYS A 57 22.25 13.42 2.99
C LYS A 57 23.42 12.85 3.81
N MET A 58 23.18 11.81 4.59
CA MET A 58 24.24 11.09 5.32
C MET A 58 25.21 10.40 4.36
N GLY A 59 24.70 9.74 3.31
CA GLY A 59 25.50 9.10 2.26
C GLY A 59 26.32 10.11 1.46
N ALA A 60 25.70 11.25 1.13
CA ALA A 60 26.38 12.36 0.46
C ALA A 60 27.53 12.95 1.31
N ALA A 61 27.27 13.18 2.60
CA ALA A 61 28.29 13.71 3.52
C ALA A 61 29.47 12.74 3.69
N GLU A 62 29.20 11.43 3.76
CA GLU A 62 30.26 10.41 3.80
C GLU A 62 31.11 10.41 2.52
N ALA A 63 30.48 10.47 1.34
CA ALA A 63 31.18 10.50 0.07
C ALA A 63 32.04 11.78 -0.09
N ASN A 64 31.47 12.94 0.22
CA ASN A 64 32.17 14.23 0.14
C ASN A 64 33.35 14.33 1.13
N ASN A 65 33.21 13.74 2.31
CA ASN A 65 34.35 13.63 3.25
C ASN A 65 35.44 12.74 2.71
N GLN A 66 35.13 11.58 2.13
CA GLN A 66 36.11 10.69 1.50
C GLN A 66 36.82 11.33 0.29
N LEU A 67 36.16 12.28 -0.38
CA LEU A 67 36.72 13.05 -1.51
C LEU A 67 37.45 14.32 -1.06
N GLY A 68 37.47 14.62 0.24
CA GLY A 68 38.19 15.78 0.80
C GLY A 68 37.43 17.12 0.65
N LEU A 69 36.14 17.07 0.28
CA LEU A 69 35.31 18.26 0.13
C LEU A 69 34.69 18.74 1.46
N LEU A 70 34.54 17.84 2.42
CA LEU A 70 34.09 18.16 3.78
C LEU A 70 35.16 17.73 4.79
N THR A 71 35.43 18.57 5.79
CA THR A 71 36.31 18.20 6.91
C THR A 71 35.63 17.09 7.77
N ASP A 72 36.45 16.36 8.52
CA ASP A 72 35.98 15.28 9.38
C ASP A 72 34.95 15.78 10.42
N ASP A 73 35.18 16.93 11.05
CA ASP A 73 34.31 17.52 12.05
C ASP A 73 32.96 17.93 11.43
N MET A 74 32.96 18.55 10.24
CA MET A 74 31.75 18.94 9.54
C MET A 74 30.94 17.73 9.08
N ALA A 75 31.59 16.75 8.45
CA ALA A 75 30.96 15.51 8.03
C ALA A 75 30.36 14.74 9.21
N LYS A 76 31.06 14.71 10.34
CA LYS A 76 30.57 14.10 11.58
C LYS A 76 29.34 14.82 12.11
N ALA A 77 29.32 16.16 12.13
CA ALA A 77 28.17 16.95 12.59
C ALA A 77 26.96 16.73 11.69
N ILE A 78 27.12 16.78 10.35
CA ILE A 78 26.08 16.52 9.37
C ILE A 78 25.51 15.08 9.55
N LYS A 79 26.38 14.07 9.64
CA LYS A 79 25.96 12.68 9.83
C LYS A 79 25.21 12.48 11.16
N THR A 80 25.62 13.18 12.23
CA THR A 80 24.94 13.13 13.52
C THR A 80 23.53 13.76 13.43
N ALA A 81 23.41 14.92 12.77
CA ALA A 81 22.12 15.54 12.51
C ALA A 81 21.19 14.64 11.69
N CYS A 82 21.72 13.99 10.63
CA CYS A 82 20.97 13.01 9.85
C CYS A 82 20.54 11.81 10.70
N GLN A 83 21.39 11.31 11.60
CA GLN A 83 21.03 10.19 12.48
C GLN A 83 19.87 10.56 13.42
N GLU A 84 19.85 11.79 13.94
CA GLU A 84 18.73 12.27 14.76
C GLU A 84 17.42 12.27 13.99
N LEU A 85 17.43 12.64 12.69
CA LEU A 85 16.25 12.55 11.82
C LEU A 85 15.84 11.09 11.55
N ILE A 86 16.81 10.19 11.33
CA ILE A 86 16.55 8.75 11.14
C ILE A 86 15.89 8.16 12.40
N ASP A 87 16.28 8.64 13.58
CA ASP A 87 15.75 8.23 14.88
C ASP A 87 14.38 8.89 15.21
N GLY A 88 13.82 9.68 14.30
CA GLY A 88 12.49 10.30 14.43
C GLY A 88 12.48 11.64 15.17
N LYS A 89 13.65 12.26 15.40
CA LYS A 89 13.71 13.59 16.02
C LYS A 89 13.56 14.69 14.97
N HIS A 90 13.06 15.86 15.40
CA HIS A 90 12.96 17.07 14.58
C HIS A 90 12.05 16.97 13.35
N HIS A 91 11.17 15.97 13.25
CA HIS A 91 10.26 15.82 12.12
C HIS A 91 9.29 16.98 11.99
N GLU A 92 8.92 17.64 13.09
CA GLU A 92 8.12 18.85 13.10
C GLU A 92 8.77 20.03 12.35
N GLN A 93 10.08 19.95 12.08
CA GLN A 93 10.82 20.96 11.32
C GLN A 93 10.67 20.81 9.79
N PHE A 94 9.78 19.90 9.35
CA PHE A 94 9.43 19.66 7.94
C PHE A 94 7.97 20.05 7.67
N PRO A 95 7.60 21.36 7.85
CA PRO A 95 6.20 21.80 7.79
C PRO A 95 5.67 22.04 6.38
N ILE A 96 6.48 21.87 5.35
CA ILE A 96 6.11 22.18 3.96
C ILE A 96 5.06 21.22 3.41
N ASP A 97 4.32 21.69 2.41
CA ASP A 97 3.33 20.89 1.69
C ASP A 97 4.00 19.87 0.79
N MET A 98 3.40 18.68 0.69
CA MET A 98 3.85 17.65 -0.27
C MET A 98 3.56 18.05 -1.72
N ILE A 99 2.51 18.83 -1.96
CA ILE A 99 2.17 19.37 -3.29
C ILE A 99 2.89 20.69 -3.48
N GLN A 100 3.94 20.67 -4.30
CA GLN A 100 4.83 21.81 -4.51
C GLN A 100 5.40 21.82 -5.93
N GLY A 101 5.58 23.01 -6.50
CA GLY A 101 6.30 23.18 -7.76
C GLY A 101 7.82 23.16 -7.55
N GLY A 102 8.59 22.96 -8.63
CA GLY A 102 10.05 23.01 -8.61
C GLY A 102 10.73 21.64 -8.39
N ALA A 103 10.09 20.56 -8.80
CA ALA A 103 10.66 19.20 -8.81
C ALA A 103 11.25 18.75 -7.45
N GLY A 104 10.63 19.19 -6.32
CA GLY A 104 11.08 18.82 -4.98
C GLY A 104 12.16 19.73 -4.37
N THR A 105 12.52 20.85 -5.01
CA THR A 105 13.55 21.75 -4.47
C THR A 105 13.21 22.25 -3.07
N SER A 106 11.95 22.58 -2.80
CA SER A 106 11.55 23.00 -1.44
C SER A 106 11.79 21.92 -0.39
N THR A 107 11.52 20.66 -0.71
CA THR A 107 11.79 19.52 0.17
C THR A 107 13.29 19.28 0.37
N ASN A 108 14.07 19.30 -0.72
CA ASN A 108 15.51 19.16 -0.64
C ASN A 108 16.15 20.26 0.22
N MET A 109 15.71 21.51 0.03
CA MET A 109 16.22 22.63 0.80
C MET A 109 15.75 22.61 2.25
N ASN A 110 14.53 22.19 2.54
CA ASN A 110 14.06 21.99 3.90
C ASN A 110 14.98 21.00 4.65
N ALA A 111 15.30 19.86 4.03
CA ALA A 111 16.25 18.92 4.61
C ALA A 111 17.65 19.54 4.79
N ASN A 112 18.15 20.23 3.78
CA ASN A 112 19.47 20.88 3.85
C ASN A 112 19.56 21.91 4.99
N GLU A 113 18.54 22.75 5.13
CA GLU A 113 18.48 23.81 6.16
C GLU A 113 18.37 23.20 7.56
N VAL A 114 17.48 22.22 7.77
CA VAL A 114 17.33 21.52 9.07
C VAL A 114 18.64 20.83 9.46
N ILE A 115 19.26 20.10 8.55
CA ILE A 115 20.52 19.40 8.82
C ILE A 115 21.66 20.38 9.06
N ALA A 116 21.77 21.47 8.27
CA ALA A 116 22.82 22.47 8.45
C ALA A 116 22.69 23.17 9.80
N ASN A 117 21.50 23.64 10.17
CA ASN A 117 21.27 24.30 11.44
C ASN A 117 21.51 23.37 12.64
N ARG A 118 21.11 22.09 12.51
CA ARG A 118 21.39 21.12 13.57
C ARG A 118 22.91 20.80 13.67
N ALA A 119 23.59 20.69 12.55
CA ALA A 119 25.05 20.51 12.52
C ALA A 119 25.80 21.72 13.14
N LEU A 120 25.35 22.94 12.86
CA LEU A 120 25.87 24.16 13.50
C LEU A 120 25.74 24.09 15.03
N GLU A 121 24.59 23.72 15.56
CA GLU A 121 24.42 23.53 17.02
C GLU A 121 25.37 22.47 17.60
N LEU A 122 25.52 21.33 16.91
CA LEU A 122 26.43 20.24 17.32
C LEU A 122 27.90 20.68 17.34
N MET A 123 28.27 21.65 16.49
CA MET A 123 29.60 22.23 16.44
C MET A 123 29.78 23.46 17.38
N GLY A 124 28.70 23.88 18.10
CA GLY A 124 28.73 25.00 19.03
C GLY A 124 28.47 26.37 18.40
N TYR A 125 27.97 26.44 17.17
CA TYR A 125 27.60 27.67 16.48
C TYR A 125 26.09 27.96 16.59
N LYS A 126 25.69 29.18 16.23
CA LYS A 126 24.29 29.57 16.18
C LYS A 126 23.64 29.10 14.88
N ARG A 127 22.33 28.89 14.93
CA ARG A 127 21.52 28.69 13.73
C ARG A 127 21.64 29.87 12.77
N GLY A 128 21.74 29.59 11.48
CA GLY A 128 21.95 30.62 10.45
C GLY A 128 23.39 31.08 10.29
N ASP A 129 24.35 30.56 11.06
CA ASP A 129 25.78 30.86 10.90
C ASP A 129 26.40 30.02 9.77
N TYR A 130 25.87 30.21 8.57
CA TYR A 130 26.16 29.40 7.39
C TYR A 130 27.60 29.51 6.87
N ALA A 131 28.41 30.42 7.43
CA ALA A 131 29.85 30.46 7.20
C ALA A 131 30.55 29.17 7.67
N HIS A 132 30.00 28.51 8.69
CA HIS A 132 30.57 27.30 9.28
C HIS A 132 29.88 25.99 8.80
N CYS A 133 28.61 26.02 8.43
CA CYS A 133 27.91 24.90 7.78
C CYS A 133 26.75 25.44 6.93
N SER A 134 26.96 25.56 5.63
CA SER A 134 25.98 26.06 4.67
C SER A 134 25.04 24.93 4.20
N PRO A 135 23.72 25.16 4.09
CA PRO A 135 22.80 24.24 3.45
C PRO A 135 23.20 23.90 2.02
N ASN A 136 23.67 24.89 1.25
CA ASN A 136 24.00 24.74 -0.17
C ASN A 136 25.40 24.19 -0.37
N ASP A 137 26.43 24.81 0.24
CA ASP A 137 27.83 24.51 -0.07
C ASP A 137 28.34 23.25 0.64
N HIS A 138 27.72 22.86 1.77
CA HIS A 138 28.18 21.75 2.58
C HIS A 138 27.17 20.59 2.61
N VAL A 139 25.92 20.81 3.06
CA VAL A 139 24.93 19.71 3.13
C VAL A 139 24.50 19.25 1.74
N ASN A 140 24.38 20.19 0.78
CA ASN A 140 24.05 19.88 -0.63
C ASN A 140 25.28 19.77 -1.53
N CYS A 141 26.49 19.70 -1.00
CA CYS A 141 27.72 19.56 -1.77
C CYS A 141 27.64 18.37 -2.74
N SER A 142 28.07 18.55 -3.98
CA SER A 142 28.03 17.57 -5.07
C SER A 142 26.64 17.08 -5.47
N GLN A 143 25.57 17.77 -5.10
CA GLN A 143 24.18 17.35 -5.34
C GLN A 143 23.39 18.38 -6.10
N SER A 144 22.38 17.91 -6.82
CA SER A 144 21.19 18.67 -7.22
C SER A 144 19.97 18.14 -6.48
N THR A 145 18.87 18.89 -6.50
CA THR A 145 17.55 18.33 -6.14
C THR A 145 17.23 17.13 -7.02
N ASN A 146 17.62 17.18 -8.29
CA ASN A 146 17.23 16.23 -9.34
C ASN A 146 17.85 14.83 -9.16
N ASP A 147 18.84 14.67 -8.29
CA ASP A 147 19.37 13.37 -7.87
C ASP A 147 19.08 13.04 -6.42
N ALA A 148 19.21 14.00 -5.51
CA ALA A 148 19.02 13.78 -4.08
C ALA A 148 17.55 13.54 -3.71
N TYR A 149 16.60 14.23 -4.37
CA TYR A 149 15.18 14.11 -4.06
C TYR A 149 14.58 12.77 -4.52
N PRO A 150 14.72 12.33 -5.79
CA PRO A 150 14.25 11.00 -6.19
C PRO A 150 14.96 9.88 -5.43
N THR A 151 16.26 9.99 -5.15
CA THR A 151 16.96 9.04 -4.28
C THR A 151 16.31 8.93 -2.91
N ALA A 152 15.92 10.06 -2.30
CA ALA A 152 15.22 10.05 -1.02
C ALA A 152 13.82 9.43 -1.09
N ILE A 153 13.08 9.66 -2.20
CA ILE A 153 11.79 9.01 -2.44
C ILE A 153 11.97 7.49 -2.53
N HIS A 154 12.91 7.02 -3.32
CA HIS A 154 13.23 5.60 -3.48
C HIS A 154 13.55 4.94 -2.13
N ILE A 155 14.41 5.55 -1.34
CA ILE A 155 14.77 5.05 -0.01
C ILE A 155 13.54 5.04 0.90
N GLY A 156 12.81 6.14 0.97
CA GLY A 156 11.62 6.26 1.82
C GLY A 156 10.54 5.24 1.47
N LEU A 157 10.24 5.06 0.18
CA LEU A 157 9.25 4.08 -0.29
C LEU A 157 9.72 2.64 -0.08
N TYR A 158 11.02 2.35 -0.21
CA TYR A 158 11.52 1.02 0.10
C TYR A 158 11.33 0.67 1.59
N TYR A 159 11.62 1.61 2.50
CA TYR A 159 11.31 1.42 3.92
C TYR A 159 9.80 1.31 4.19
N THR A 160 8.98 2.04 3.43
CA THR A 160 7.52 1.94 3.52
C THR A 160 7.03 0.57 3.05
N TYR A 161 7.61 0.02 1.97
CA TYR A 161 7.38 -1.35 1.54
C TYR A 161 7.72 -2.37 2.64
N LEU A 162 8.89 -2.24 3.26
CA LEU A 162 9.30 -3.12 4.36
C LEU A 162 8.36 -3.04 5.56
N ALA A 163 7.78 -1.88 5.83
CA ALA A 163 6.75 -1.72 6.86
C ALA A 163 5.40 -2.32 6.45
N LEU A 164 5.01 -2.23 5.16
CA LEU A 164 3.72 -2.69 4.66
C LEU A 164 3.59 -4.21 4.62
N VAL A 165 4.64 -4.92 4.18
CA VAL A 165 4.59 -6.37 3.95
C VAL A 165 4.13 -7.18 5.17
N PRO A 166 4.63 -6.95 6.39
CA PRO A 166 4.17 -7.70 7.56
C PRO A 166 2.67 -7.58 7.82
N HIS A 167 2.08 -6.39 7.67
CA HIS A 167 0.65 -6.15 7.86
C HIS A 167 -0.18 -6.86 6.79
N PHE A 168 0.29 -6.84 5.54
CA PHE A 168 -0.36 -7.55 4.44
C PHE A 168 -0.31 -9.07 4.63
N GLU A 169 0.81 -9.62 5.06
CA GLU A 169 0.95 -11.04 5.39
C GLU A 169 0.06 -11.47 6.57
N GLU A 170 -0.05 -10.64 7.61
CA GLU A 170 -0.95 -10.91 8.74
C GLU A 170 -2.41 -10.98 8.28
N LEU A 171 -2.84 -10.07 7.40
CA LEU A 171 -4.18 -10.11 6.82
C LEU A 171 -4.40 -11.41 6.02
N ILE A 172 -3.43 -11.83 5.20
CA ILE A 172 -3.50 -13.09 4.45
C ILE A 172 -3.62 -14.27 5.40
N ARG A 173 -2.81 -14.33 6.47
CA ARG A 173 -2.87 -15.38 7.49
C ARG A 173 -4.24 -15.44 8.19
N SER A 174 -4.88 -14.29 8.42
CA SER A 174 -6.23 -14.24 8.98
C SER A 174 -7.26 -14.90 8.06
N PHE A 175 -7.23 -14.61 6.76
CA PHE A 175 -8.07 -15.30 5.77
C PHE A 175 -7.80 -16.81 5.72
N GLU A 176 -6.54 -17.25 5.81
CA GLU A 176 -6.18 -18.67 5.85
C GLU A 176 -6.69 -19.36 7.13
N SER A 177 -6.68 -18.66 8.26
CA SER A 177 -7.24 -19.17 9.51
C SER A 177 -8.74 -19.40 9.36
N LYS A 178 -9.48 -18.43 8.79
CA LYS A 178 -10.90 -18.57 8.51
C LYS A 178 -11.20 -19.65 7.47
N ALA A 179 -10.34 -19.85 6.48
CA ALA A 179 -10.46 -20.94 5.53
C ALA A 179 -10.42 -22.30 6.22
N LYS A 180 -9.56 -22.47 7.22
CA LYS A 180 -9.47 -23.70 8.03
C LYS A 180 -10.69 -23.86 8.93
N GLU A 181 -11.11 -22.78 9.62
CA GLU A 181 -12.27 -22.76 10.50
C GLU A 181 -13.55 -23.18 9.76
N PHE A 182 -13.76 -22.67 8.54
CA PHE A 182 -14.96 -22.90 7.75
C PHE A 182 -14.82 -24.06 6.74
N ALA A 183 -13.81 -24.92 6.86
CA ALA A 183 -13.54 -26.00 5.91
C ALA A 183 -14.70 -26.98 5.79
N GLY A 184 -15.48 -27.19 6.86
CA GLY A 184 -16.66 -28.09 6.90
C GLY A 184 -17.98 -27.40 6.60
N VAL A 185 -18.03 -26.08 6.45
CA VAL A 185 -19.26 -25.32 6.25
C VAL A 185 -19.65 -25.35 4.76
N ILE A 186 -20.62 -26.16 4.39
CA ILE A 186 -21.10 -26.25 3.01
C ILE A 186 -21.95 -25.03 2.68
N LYS A 187 -21.79 -24.49 1.46
CA LYS A 187 -22.59 -23.39 0.92
C LYS A 187 -22.84 -23.56 -0.57
N MET A 188 -23.78 -22.80 -1.10
CA MET A 188 -23.98 -22.67 -2.53
C MET A 188 -22.96 -21.66 -3.11
N GLY A 189 -22.14 -22.14 -4.05
CA GLY A 189 -21.30 -21.26 -4.88
C GLY A 189 -22.17 -20.49 -5.87
N ARG A 190 -21.79 -19.25 -6.19
CA ARG A 190 -22.52 -18.39 -7.14
C ARG A 190 -21.60 -17.83 -8.20
N THR A 191 -22.13 -17.78 -9.42
CA THR A 191 -21.52 -17.05 -10.55
C THR A 191 -22.57 -16.11 -11.12
N GLN A 192 -22.19 -14.86 -11.44
CA GLN A 192 -23.12 -13.85 -11.94
C GLN A 192 -24.36 -13.65 -11.02
N TRP A 193 -24.17 -13.84 -9.70
CA TRP A 193 -25.22 -13.80 -8.66
C TRP A 193 -26.24 -14.95 -8.73
N GLN A 194 -26.04 -15.89 -9.62
CA GLN A 194 -26.92 -17.08 -9.75
C GLN A 194 -26.28 -18.27 -9.05
N ASP A 195 -27.14 -19.18 -8.58
CA ASP A 195 -26.71 -20.45 -8.00
C ASP A 195 -25.87 -21.24 -9.03
N ALA A 196 -24.74 -21.76 -8.58
CA ALA A 196 -23.88 -22.56 -9.42
C ALA A 196 -23.79 -24.00 -8.89
N VAL A 197 -22.78 -24.26 -8.06
CA VAL A 197 -22.53 -25.60 -7.50
C VAL A 197 -22.17 -25.51 -6.02
N PRO A 198 -22.38 -26.58 -5.25
CA PRO A 198 -21.96 -26.62 -3.85
C PRO A 198 -20.44 -26.47 -3.72
N MET A 199 -20.03 -25.77 -2.67
CA MET A 199 -18.66 -25.60 -2.23
C MET A 199 -18.62 -25.42 -0.72
N THR A 200 -17.43 -25.24 -0.10
CA THR A 200 -17.36 -24.84 1.31
C THR A 200 -17.10 -23.34 1.45
N LEU A 201 -17.55 -22.75 2.54
CA LEU A 201 -17.19 -21.39 2.91
C LEU A 201 -15.67 -21.27 3.12
N GLY A 202 -15.03 -22.32 3.65
CA GLY A 202 -13.58 -22.41 3.75
C GLY A 202 -12.87 -22.27 2.40
N GLN A 203 -13.40 -22.84 1.32
CA GLN A 203 -12.85 -22.64 -0.04
C GLN A 203 -12.98 -21.20 -0.51
N THR A 204 -14.04 -20.49 -0.14
CA THR A 204 -14.20 -19.05 -0.43
C THR A 204 -13.09 -18.24 0.24
N PHE A 205 -12.85 -18.44 1.54
CA PHE A 205 -11.80 -17.75 2.29
C PHE A 205 -10.38 -18.14 1.84
N ALA A 206 -10.17 -19.42 1.48
CA ALA A 206 -8.91 -19.87 0.88
C ALA A 206 -8.63 -19.16 -0.46
N GLY A 207 -9.68 -18.98 -1.28
CA GLY A 207 -9.61 -18.20 -2.52
C GLY A 207 -9.21 -16.75 -2.27
N PHE A 208 -9.80 -16.10 -1.25
CA PHE A 208 -9.42 -14.73 -0.86
C PHE A 208 -7.94 -14.65 -0.44
N ALA A 209 -7.48 -15.56 0.42
CA ALA A 209 -6.07 -15.62 0.83
C ALA A 209 -5.14 -15.83 -0.38
N SER A 210 -5.49 -16.74 -1.29
CA SER A 210 -4.68 -17.09 -2.46
C SER A 210 -4.49 -15.90 -3.41
N ILE A 211 -5.57 -15.18 -3.75
CA ILE A 211 -5.46 -14.05 -4.68
C ILE A 211 -4.66 -12.88 -4.07
N LEU A 212 -4.67 -12.70 -2.73
CA LEU A 212 -3.84 -11.71 -2.06
C LEU A 212 -2.37 -12.16 -2.00
N ARG A 213 -2.12 -13.42 -1.67
CA ARG A 213 -0.76 -13.97 -1.61
C ARG A 213 -0.02 -13.85 -2.94
N ASN A 214 -0.74 -13.98 -4.06
CA ASN A 214 -0.17 -13.84 -5.39
C ASN A 214 0.33 -12.41 -5.69
N GLU A 215 -0.04 -11.41 -4.88
CA GLU A 215 0.47 -10.04 -5.04
C GLU A 215 1.79 -9.78 -4.31
N LEU A 216 2.19 -10.62 -3.35
CA LEU A 216 3.47 -10.44 -2.64
C LEU A 216 4.68 -10.43 -3.58
N PRO A 217 4.84 -11.38 -4.53
CA PRO A 217 5.96 -11.35 -5.48
C PRO A 217 5.93 -10.14 -6.41
N HIS A 218 4.74 -9.67 -6.81
CA HIS A 218 4.60 -8.48 -7.67
C HIS A 218 5.00 -7.21 -6.92
N LEU A 219 4.56 -7.07 -5.68
CA LEU A 219 4.93 -5.95 -4.81
C LEU A 219 6.44 -5.97 -4.52
N GLU A 220 7.01 -7.15 -4.23
CA GLU A 220 8.45 -7.31 -4.02
C GLU A 220 9.26 -6.91 -5.26
N ALA A 221 8.83 -7.36 -6.45
CA ALA A 221 9.50 -7.01 -7.70
C ALA A 221 9.49 -5.50 -7.93
N ALA A 222 8.33 -4.85 -7.75
CA ALA A 222 8.22 -3.40 -7.90
C ALA A 222 9.06 -2.65 -6.85
N ALA A 223 9.11 -3.13 -5.60
CA ALA A 223 9.93 -2.52 -4.56
C ALA A 223 11.44 -2.67 -4.81
N ARG A 224 11.88 -3.74 -5.48
CA ARG A 224 13.30 -3.93 -5.86
C ARG A 224 13.80 -2.88 -6.84
N GLU A 225 12.94 -2.38 -7.74
CA GLU A 225 13.29 -1.30 -8.66
C GLU A 225 13.64 0.01 -7.90
N LEU A 226 13.07 0.22 -6.71
CA LEU A 226 13.42 1.35 -5.84
C LEU A 226 14.85 1.29 -5.28
N LEU A 227 15.56 0.15 -5.41
CA LEU A 227 16.95 0.03 -5.00
C LEU A 227 17.94 0.57 -6.06
N THR A 228 17.44 0.92 -7.24
CA THR A 228 18.24 1.61 -8.28
C THR A 228 18.03 3.11 -8.12
N ILE A 229 19.13 3.85 -7.93
CA ILE A 229 19.09 5.30 -7.65
C ILE A 229 19.99 6.07 -8.63
N ASN A 230 19.70 7.37 -8.77
CA ASN A 230 20.46 8.27 -9.66
C ASN A 230 21.39 9.23 -8.88
N MET A 231 21.81 8.88 -7.66
CA MET A 231 22.65 9.75 -6.83
C MET A 231 23.97 10.08 -7.52
N GLY A 232 24.30 11.36 -7.63
CA GLY A 232 25.46 11.86 -8.38
C GLY A 232 25.17 12.24 -9.83
N ALA A 233 23.93 12.04 -10.31
CA ALA A 233 23.47 12.54 -11.61
C ALA A 233 23.55 14.08 -11.72
N THR A 234 23.41 14.74 -10.59
CA THR A 234 23.30 16.20 -10.46
C THR A 234 22.14 16.78 -11.28
N ALA A 235 22.37 17.78 -12.10
CA ALA A 235 21.27 18.53 -12.73
C ALA A 235 20.48 17.72 -13.80
N ILE A 236 21.18 16.97 -14.65
CA ILE A 236 20.61 16.31 -15.84
C ILE A 236 21.23 14.91 -16.11
N GLY A 237 21.89 14.32 -15.15
CA GLY A 237 22.52 13.00 -15.32
C GLY A 237 23.99 13.03 -15.74
N THR A 238 24.58 14.19 -16.00
CA THR A 238 25.98 14.30 -16.47
C THR A 238 27.00 14.38 -15.34
N GLY A 239 26.55 14.49 -14.07
CA GLY A 239 27.42 14.60 -12.91
C GLY A 239 28.18 15.91 -12.79
N ILE A 240 27.75 16.97 -13.51
CA ILE A 240 28.41 18.27 -13.46
C ILE A 240 28.40 18.84 -12.04
N CYS A 241 29.49 19.47 -11.62
CA CYS A 241 29.71 20.00 -10.26
C CYS A 241 29.89 18.93 -9.16
N ALA A 242 29.93 17.65 -9.49
CA ALA A 242 30.36 16.60 -8.57
C ALA A 242 31.82 16.19 -8.86
N GLU A 243 32.55 15.80 -7.81
CA GLU A 243 33.88 15.25 -7.98
C GLU A 243 33.82 13.84 -8.59
N PRO A 244 34.84 13.46 -9.41
CA PRO A 244 34.92 12.10 -9.95
C PRO A 244 34.88 11.03 -8.86
N GLY A 245 34.00 10.04 -9.04
CA GLY A 245 33.77 8.96 -8.08
C GLY A 245 32.74 9.27 -7.00
N TYR A 246 32.10 10.45 -7.04
CA TYR A 246 31.06 10.82 -6.06
C TYR A 246 29.84 9.91 -6.15
N ALA A 247 29.35 9.63 -7.36
CA ALA A 247 28.16 8.82 -7.58
C ALA A 247 28.32 7.40 -6.98
N GLU A 248 29.43 6.76 -7.25
CA GLU A 248 29.73 5.42 -6.73
C GLU A 248 29.93 5.42 -5.21
N LYS A 249 30.66 6.42 -4.68
CA LYS A 249 30.91 6.52 -3.23
C LYS A 249 29.65 6.83 -2.43
N SER A 250 28.80 7.74 -2.92
CA SER A 250 27.55 8.08 -2.25
C SER A 250 26.56 6.91 -2.29
N THR A 251 26.43 6.21 -3.40
CA THR A 251 25.61 5.01 -3.52
C THR A 251 26.11 3.89 -2.60
N ALA A 252 27.42 3.64 -2.57
CA ALA A 252 28.02 2.66 -1.67
C ALA A 252 27.83 3.03 -0.19
N ALA A 253 27.91 4.32 0.16
CA ALA A 253 27.64 4.79 1.51
C ALA A 253 26.17 4.58 1.89
N ILE A 254 25.21 4.89 1.02
CA ILE A 254 23.79 4.64 1.21
C ILE A 254 23.54 3.14 1.42
N ALA A 255 24.09 2.28 0.58
CA ALA A 255 23.99 0.84 0.73
C ALA A 255 24.53 0.34 2.07
N LYS A 256 25.66 0.88 2.53
CA LYS A 256 26.28 0.55 3.84
C LYS A 256 25.43 1.04 5.01
N ILE A 257 24.89 2.27 4.95
CA ILE A 257 24.06 2.87 6.01
C ILE A 257 22.78 2.09 6.19
N THR A 258 22.13 1.69 5.08
CA THR A 258 20.84 1.03 5.09
C THR A 258 20.93 -0.49 5.31
N GLY A 259 22.05 -1.11 4.97
CA GLY A 259 22.21 -2.57 4.89
C GLY A 259 21.47 -3.18 3.68
N HIS A 260 20.94 -2.36 2.77
CA HIS A 260 20.24 -2.79 1.56
C HIS A 260 21.12 -2.56 0.32
N LYS A 261 20.90 -3.37 -0.73
CA LYS A 261 21.72 -3.34 -1.95
C LYS A 261 21.26 -2.25 -2.90
N TYR A 262 21.47 -0.97 -2.52
CA TYR A 262 21.30 0.14 -3.45
C TYR A 262 22.39 0.10 -4.52
N ILE A 263 22.00 0.34 -5.77
CA ILE A 263 22.88 0.37 -6.93
C ILE A 263 22.66 1.68 -7.70
N LEU A 264 23.70 2.13 -8.36
CA LEU A 264 23.62 3.25 -9.26
C LEU A 264 22.95 2.82 -10.57
N ALA A 265 22.08 3.67 -11.14
CA ALA A 265 21.50 3.43 -12.45
C ALA A 265 22.59 3.36 -13.53
N ASP A 266 22.39 2.50 -14.53
CA ASP A 266 23.35 2.31 -15.63
C ASP A 266 23.50 3.58 -16.47
N ASP A 267 22.41 4.32 -16.69
CA ASP A 267 22.37 5.61 -17.38
C ASP A 267 21.72 6.66 -16.49
N LEU A 268 22.50 7.63 -16.04
CA LEU A 268 22.04 8.66 -15.11
C LEU A 268 21.19 9.74 -15.80
N VAL A 269 21.34 9.95 -17.13
CA VAL A 269 20.52 10.91 -17.87
C VAL A 269 19.10 10.39 -17.99
N GLY A 270 18.94 9.13 -18.41
CA GLY A 270 17.65 8.46 -18.43
C GLY A 270 17.00 8.43 -17.03
N ALA A 271 17.75 8.01 -16.02
CA ALA A 271 17.27 7.87 -14.65
C ALA A 271 16.88 9.21 -13.97
N THR A 272 17.30 10.35 -14.51
CA THR A 272 16.91 11.67 -13.96
C THR A 272 15.52 12.13 -14.44
N SER A 273 15.04 11.60 -15.56
CA SER A 273 13.70 11.92 -16.08
C SER A 273 12.70 10.78 -15.95
N ASP A 274 13.16 9.54 -15.81
CA ASP A 274 12.30 8.36 -15.73
C ASP A 274 11.83 8.11 -14.30
N THR A 275 10.50 8.07 -14.13
CA THR A 275 9.83 7.74 -12.87
C THR A 275 9.11 6.39 -12.92
N SER A 276 9.47 5.51 -13.87
CA SER A 276 8.80 4.22 -14.07
C SER A 276 8.86 3.29 -12.85
N SER A 277 9.94 3.34 -12.06
CA SER A 277 10.03 2.61 -10.79
C SER A 277 8.96 3.01 -9.78
N LEU A 278 8.68 4.32 -9.68
CA LEU A 278 7.62 4.86 -8.81
C LEU A 278 6.22 4.50 -9.32
N ALA A 279 6.02 4.60 -10.64
CA ALA A 279 4.76 4.20 -11.29
C ALA A 279 4.52 2.69 -11.15
N GLY A 280 5.55 1.87 -11.29
CA GLY A 280 5.51 0.42 -11.07
C GLY A 280 5.11 0.06 -9.62
N TYR A 281 5.71 0.74 -8.64
CA TYR A 281 5.37 0.56 -7.23
C TYR A 281 3.91 0.96 -6.95
N SER A 282 3.47 2.11 -7.43
CA SER A 282 2.07 2.56 -7.33
C SER A 282 1.10 1.56 -7.97
N SER A 283 1.43 1.04 -9.16
CA SER A 283 0.62 0.04 -9.86
C SER A 283 0.51 -1.27 -9.07
N ALA A 284 1.57 -1.71 -8.39
CA ALA A 284 1.50 -2.88 -7.51
C ALA A 284 0.55 -2.65 -6.32
N LEU A 285 0.57 -1.48 -5.69
CA LEU A 285 -0.40 -1.11 -4.64
C LEU A 285 -1.83 -1.10 -5.17
N ARG A 286 -2.07 -0.56 -6.37
CA ARG A 286 -3.39 -0.59 -7.04
C ARG A 286 -3.88 -2.02 -7.26
N MET A 287 -3.02 -2.97 -7.65
CA MET A 287 -3.42 -4.37 -7.85
C MET A 287 -3.90 -5.00 -6.55
N ILE A 288 -3.23 -4.74 -5.43
CA ILE A 288 -3.69 -5.15 -4.11
C ILE A 288 -5.05 -4.51 -3.79
N ALA A 289 -5.20 -3.20 -4.01
CA ALA A 289 -6.43 -2.46 -3.74
C ALA A 289 -7.63 -3.01 -4.53
N LEU A 290 -7.46 -3.35 -5.81
CA LEU A 290 -8.50 -3.97 -6.65
C LEU A 290 -8.99 -5.30 -6.05
N LYS A 291 -8.07 -6.15 -5.58
CA LYS A 291 -8.42 -7.44 -4.96
C LYS A 291 -9.10 -7.23 -3.60
N MET A 292 -8.61 -6.31 -2.80
CA MET A 292 -9.24 -5.96 -1.52
C MET A 292 -10.67 -5.44 -1.73
N ASN A 293 -10.88 -4.59 -2.76
CA ASN A 293 -12.21 -4.10 -3.10
C ASN A 293 -13.19 -5.23 -3.44
N LYS A 294 -12.75 -6.18 -4.28
CA LYS A 294 -13.55 -7.37 -4.63
C LYS A 294 -13.90 -8.22 -3.39
N ILE A 295 -12.93 -8.49 -2.54
CA ILE A 295 -13.13 -9.29 -1.32
C ILE A 295 -14.12 -8.59 -0.37
N CYS A 296 -13.97 -7.30 -0.16
CA CYS A 296 -14.87 -6.52 0.70
C CYS A 296 -16.30 -6.46 0.16
N ASN A 297 -16.47 -6.38 -1.16
CA ASN A 297 -17.79 -6.47 -1.79
C ASN A 297 -18.43 -7.83 -1.52
N ASP A 298 -17.69 -8.92 -1.63
CA ASP A 298 -18.19 -10.26 -1.31
C ASP A 298 -18.56 -10.40 0.17
N LEU A 299 -17.71 -9.90 1.09
CA LEU A 299 -18.00 -9.94 2.53
C LEU A 299 -19.28 -9.19 2.88
N ARG A 300 -19.50 -8.01 2.28
CA ARG A 300 -20.73 -7.21 2.45
C ARG A 300 -21.95 -7.95 1.92
N LEU A 301 -21.81 -8.63 0.80
CA LEU A 301 -22.90 -9.41 0.20
C LEU A 301 -23.23 -10.66 1.03
N LEU A 302 -22.22 -11.45 1.40
CA LEU A 302 -22.38 -12.67 2.20
C LEU A 302 -23.00 -12.39 3.56
N SER A 303 -22.76 -11.21 4.16
CA SER A 303 -23.30 -10.79 5.45
C SER A 303 -24.61 -10.02 5.34
N SER A 304 -25.16 -9.83 4.15
CA SER A 304 -26.35 -9.00 3.93
C SER A 304 -27.60 -9.57 4.61
N GLY A 305 -28.48 -8.69 5.06
CA GLY A 305 -29.74 -9.04 5.72
C GLY A 305 -29.84 -8.49 7.15
N PRO A 306 -30.07 -9.35 8.17
CA PRO A 306 -30.01 -10.82 8.20
C PRO A 306 -31.25 -11.56 7.67
N ARG A 307 -32.42 -10.90 7.52
CA ARG A 307 -33.67 -11.59 7.13
C ARG A 307 -33.98 -11.52 5.63
N CYS A 308 -33.54 -10.45 4.97
CA CYS A 308 -33.83 -10.17 3.56
C CYS A 308 -32.56 -10.12 2.70
N GLY A 309 -31.54 -10.86 3.07
CA GLY A 309 -30.28 -10.96 2.35
C GLY A 309 -29.71 -12.36 2.43
N LEU A 310 -28.43 -12.54 2.04
CA LEU A 310 -27.79 -13.85 2.00
C LEU A 310 -27.53 -14.44 3.39
N ASN A 311 -27.09 -13.61 4.33
CA ASN A 311 -26.87 -14.01 5.72
C ASN A 311 -26.05 -15.31 5.88
N GLU A 312 -25.06 -15.53 5.04
CA GLU A 312 -24.20 -16.73 5.12
C GLU A 312 -23.14 -16.59 6.21
N ILE A 313 -22.73 -15.35 6.50
CA ILE A 313 -21.74 -15.02 7.54
C ILE A 313 -22.26 -13.87 8.42
N ASN A 314 -21.71 -13.76 9.63
CA ASN A 314 -21.86 -12.59 10.48
C ASN A 314 -20.55 -11.85 10.59
N LEU A 315 -20.57 -10.53 10.41
CA LEU A 315 -19.45 -9.65 10.69
C LEU A 315 -19.55 -9.13 12.13
N PRO A 316 -18.42 -8.87 12.82
CA PRO A 316 -18.45 -8.22 14.13
C PRO A 316 -19.18 -6.88 14.08
N PRO A 317 -20.11 -6.60 15.01
CA PRO A 317 -20.81 -5.32 15.08
C PRO A 317 -19.86 -4.24 15.61
N MET A 318 -19.54 -3.24 14.79
CA MET A 318 -18.57 -2.20 15.15
C MET A 318 -19.18 -0.89 15.61
N GLN A 319 -20.39 -0.58 15.13
CA GLN A 319 -21.12 0.62 15.52
C GLN A 319 -22.61 0.52 15.17
N PRO A 320 -23.49 1.31 15.82
CA PRO A 320 -24.88 1.44 15.37
C PRO A 320 -24.95 1.90 13.91
N GLY A 321 -25.77 1.22 13.10
CA GLY A 321 -25.81 1.43 11.64
C GLY A 321 -26.76 2.52 11.17
N SER A 322 -27.60 3.09 12.07
CA SER A 322 -28.60 4.07 11.68
C SER A 322 -29.01 4.96 12.85
N SER A 323 -29.29 6.23 12.55
CA SER A 323 -29.84 7.18 13.51
C SER A 323 -31.36 7.04 13.71
N ILE A 324 -32.06 6.34 12.80
CA ILE A 324 -33.53 6.20 12.84
C ILE A 324 -34.02 4.75 12.82
N MET A 325 -33.17 3.76 12.58
CA MET A 325 -33.50 2.34 12.53
C MET A 325 -32.84 1.59 13.69
N PRO A 326 -33.51 1.42 14.84
CA PRO A 326 -32.95 0.70 15.98
C PRO A 326 -32.52 -0.73 15.60
N GLY A 327 -31.34 -1.15 16.02
CA GLY A 327 -30.85 -2.51 15.79
C GLY A 327 -30.18 -2.76 14.42
N LYS A 328 -30.18 -1.77 13.52
CA LYS A 328 -29.46 -1.89 12.25
C LYS A 328 -27.94 -1.79 12.48
N VAL A 329 -27.19 -2.76 11.97
CA VAL A 329 -25.73 -2.78 11.97
C VAL A 329 -25.25 -2.91 10.52
N ASN A 330 -24.37 -2.00 10.10
CA ASN A 330 -23.81 -2.00 8.74
C ASN A 330 -22.41 -2.63 8.71
N PRO A 331 -21.97 -3.16 7.56
CA PRO A 331 -20.64 -3.74 7.35
C PRO A 331 -19.58 -2.65 7.16
N VAL A 332 -19.45 -1.72 8.13
CA VAL A 332 -18.65 -0.47 8.00
C VAL A 332 -17.15 -0.70 7.80
N ILE A 333 -16.61 -1.84 8.26
CA ILE A 333 -15.18 -2.16 8.10
C ILE A 333 -14.86 -2.57 6.65
N PRO A 334 -15.60 -3.50 5.99
CA PRO A 334 -15.46 -3.68 4.55
C PRO A 334 -15.72 -2.41 3.74
N GLU A 335 -16.66 -1.55 4.17
CA GLU A 335 -16.94 -0.28 3.47
C GLU A 335 -15.77 0.69 3.50
N VAL A 336 -15.13 0.88 4.66
CA VAL A 336 -13.94 1.74 4.73
C VAL A 336 -12.78 1.18 3.90
N MET A 337 -12.62 -0.16 3.85
CA MET A 337 -11.61 -0.76 2.99
C MET A 337 -11.90 -0.55 1.50
N ASN A 338 -13.19 -0.57 1.08
CA ASN A 338 -13.58 -0.17 -0.28
C ASN A 338 -13.16 1.29 -0.58
N GLN A 339 -13.38 2.22 0.37
CA GLN A 339 -12.99 3.63 0.20
C GLN A 339 -11.46 3.79 0.11
N ILE A 340 -10.69 3.06 0.93
CA ILE A 340 -9.23 3.00 0.83
C ILE A 340 -8.82 2.51 -0.57
N ALA A 341 -9.44 1.43 -1.05
CA ALA A 341 -9.15 0.90 -2.39
C ALA A 341 -9.42 1.94 -3.49
N TYR A 342 -10.53 2.65 -3.43
CA TYR A 342 -10.85 3.71 -4.42
C TYR A 342 -9.83 4.85 -4.36
N LYS A 343 -9.38 5.23 -3.16
CA LYS A 343 -8.36 6.28 -2.99
C LYS A 343 -7.03 5.85 -3.59
N VAL A 344 -6.57 4.63 -3.33
CA VAL A 344 -5.33 4.07 -3.91
C VAL A 344 -5.40 3.99 -5.44
N ILE A 345 -6.54 3.57 -6.00
CA ILE A 345 -6.74 3.53 -7.45
C ILE A 345 -6.68 4.94 -8.06
N GLY A 346 -7.29 5.93 -7.40
CA GLY A 346 -7.23 7.33 -7.82
C GLY A 346 -5.82 7.91 -7.75
N ASN A 347 -5.07 7.59 -6.70
CA ASN A 347 -3.67 7.98 -6.56
C ASN A 347 -2.79 7.36 -7.66
N ASP A 348 -3.00 6.08 -8.01
CA ASP A 348 -2.26 5.43 -9.09
C ASP A 348 -2.51 6.09 -10.45
N LEU A 349 -3.75 6.50 -10.74
CA LEU A 349 -4.04 7.28 -11.93
C LEU A 349 -3.29 8.62 -11.95
N CYS A 350 -3.24 9.31 -10.80
CA CYS A 350 -2.47 10.54 -10.65
C CYS A 350 -0.97 10.30 -10.90
N VAL A 351 -0.41 9.22 -10.35
CA VAL A 351 0.98 8.82 -10.58
C VAL A 351 1.24 8.54 -12.06
N ALA A 352 0.37 7.79 -12.74
CA ALA A 352 0.50 7.48 -14.17
C ALA A 352 0.54 8.75 -15.02
N MET A 353 -0.42 9.68 -14.79
CA MET A 353 -0.48 10.97 -15.50
C MET A 353 0.75 11.83 -15.21
N SER A 354 1.22 11.86 -13.98
CA SER A 354 2.38 12.65 -13.58
C SER A 354 3.69 12.06 -14.11
N SER A 355 3.75 10.74 -14.29
CA SER A 355 4.95 10.08 -14.83
C SER A 355 5.13 10.36 -16.33
N GLU A 356 4.03 10.53 -17.10
CA GLU A 356 4.12 10.86 -18.53
C GLU A 356 4.50 12.33 -18.79
N GLU A 357 4.42 13.21 -17.77
CA GLU A 357 4.75 14.64 -17.88
C GLU A 357 6.26 14.94 -17.82
N ALA A 358 7.12 13.92 -17.84
CA ALA A 358 8.55 14.10 -17.99
C ALA A 358 8.85 14.78 -19.34
N GLN A 359 9.60 15.86 -19.28
CA GLN A 359 10.01 16.60 -20.47
C GLN A 359 11.53 16.73 -20.49
N MET A 360 12.14 16.23 -21.56
CA MET A 360 13.59 16.19 -21.73
C MET A 360 14.26 15.45 -20.53
N GLU A 361 15.15 16.08 -19.81
CA GLU A 361 16.03 15.43 -18.83
C GLU A 361 15.51 15.48 -17.40
N LEU A 362 14.22 15.82 -17.15
CA LEU A 362 13.66 15.88 -15.80
C LEU A 362 12.13 15.63 -15.80
N ASN A 363 11.65 14.96 -14.75
CA ASN A 363 10.23 14.96 -14.41
C ASN A 363 9.95 15.93 -13.25
N PRO A 364 9.30 17.09 -13.47
CA PRO A 364 9.04 18.06 -12.40
C PRO A 364 7.85 17.67 -11.51
N MET A 365 7.14 16.57 -11.80
CA MET A 365 5.94 16.13 -11.06
C MET A 365 6.23 15.12 -9.94
N GLU A 366 7.48 14.81 -9.67
CA GLU A 366 7.88 13.90 -8.59
C GLU A 366 7.23 14.20 -7.22
N PRO A 367 6.99 15.47 -6.80
CA PRO A 367 6.33 15.73 -5.52
C PRO A 367 4.95 15.11 -5.37
N VAL A 368 4.09 15.21 -6.39
CA VAL A 368 2.76 14.59 -6.34
C VAL A 368 2.84 13.06 -6.50
N ILE A 369 3.81 12.55 -7.26
CA ILE A 369 4.08 11.10 -7.36
C ILE A 369 4.45 10.56 -5.97
N ALA A 370 5.40 11.20 -5.30
CA ALA A 370 5.81 10.81 -3.94
C ALA A 370 4.64 10.84 -2.96
N GLN A 371 3.86 11.94 -2.94
CA GLN A 371 2.70 12.07 -2.07
C GLN A 371 1.71 10.93 -2.28
N CYS A 372 1.34 10.61 -3.53
CA CYS A 372 0.41 9.54 -3.86
C CYS A 372 0.93 8.16 -3.43
N CYS A 373 2.22 7.87 -3.64
CA CYS A 373 2.81 6.59 -3.27
C CYS A 373 2.89 6.39 -1.75
N PHE A 374 3.34 7.41 -1.00
CA PHE A 374 3.40 7.35 0.47
C PHE A 374 2.01 7.25 1.07
N GLU A 375 1.07 8.13 0.68
CA GLU A 375 -0.31 8.08 1.16
C GLU A 375 -0.97 6.72 0.90
N SER A 376 -0.84 6.18 -0.32
CA SER A 376 -1.42 4.89 -0.68
C SER A 376 -0.89 3.75 0.19
N SER A 377 0.42 3.74 0.44
CA SER A 377 1.04 2.72 1.28
C SER A 377 0.58 2.82 2.74
N GLU A 378 0.54 4.03 3.31
CA GLU A 378 0.14 4.25 4.71
C GLU A 378 -1.32 3.90 4.95
N ILE A 379 -2.24 4.32 4.07
CA ILE A 379 -3.66 3.99 4.24
C ILE A 379 -3.93 2.50 4.01
N LEU A 380 -3.13 1.80 3.18
CA LEU A 380 -3.22 0.35 3.03
C LEU A 380 -2.76 -0.37 4.30
N ILE A 381 -1.66 0.04 4.94
CA ILE A 381 -1.19 -0.52 6.22
C ILE A 381 -2.31 -0.44 7.26
N GLN A 382 -2.90 0.76 7.45
CA GLN A 382 -3.98 0.96 8.41
C GLN A 382 -5.25 0.19 8.03
N GLY A 383 -5.54 0.09 6.73
CA GLY A 383 -6.67 -0.65 6.18
C GLY A 383 -6.55 -2.16 6.44
N PHE A 384 -5.37 -2.74 6.26
CA PHE A 384 -5.11 -4.17 6.50
C PHE A 384 -5.33 -4.54 7.96
N ASP A 385 -4.77 -3.77 8.89
CA ASP A 385 -4.96 -4.01 10.32
C ASP A 385 -6.41 -3.80 10.75
N THR A 386 -7.05 -2.75 10.25
CA THR A 386 -8.46 -2.46 10.56
C THR A 386 -9.34 -3.59 10.06
N LEU A 387 -9.16 -4.04 8.83
CA LEU A 387 -9.97 -5.12 8.26
C LEU A 387 -9.72 -6.44 9.00
N ARG A 388 -8.47 -6.78 9.29
CA ARG A 388 -8.09 -8.00 10.02
C ARG A 388 -8.72 -8.02 11.40
N ILE A 389 -8.36 -7.05 12.24
CA ILE A 389 -8.68 -7.06 13.68
C ILE A 389 -10.17 -6.83 13.94
N ARG A 390 -10.80 -5.94 13.14
CA ARG A 390 -12.19 -5.49 13.38
C ARG A 390 -13.22 -6.20 12.52
N CYS A 391 -12.79 -7.05 11.59
CA CYS A 391 -13.70 -7.78 10.72
C CYS A 391 -13.30 -9.26 10.61
N ILE A 392 -12.20 -9.59 9.90
CA ILE A 392 -11.92 -10.97 9.48
C ILE A 392 -11.77 -11.91 10.67
N ASP A 393 -10.99 -11.54 11.69
CA ASP A 393 -10.73 -12.39 12.86
C ASP A 393 -12.01 -12.78 13.62
N GLY A 394 -13.03 -11.93 13.58
CA GLY A 394 -14.29 -12.13 14.29
C GLY A 394 -15.47 -12.64 13.43
N ILE A 395 -15.26 -12.96 12.15
CA ILE A 395 -16.33 -13.51 11.29
C ILE A 395 -16.77 -14.87 11.81
N THR A 396 -18.09 -15.10 11.82
CA THR A 396 -18.71 -16.41 12.09
C THR A 396 -19.59 -16.85 10.92
N ALA A 397 -19.78 -18.16 10.76
CA ALA A 397 -20.61 -18.73 9.72
C ALA A 397 -22.03 -19.00 10.23
N ASN A 398 -23.04 -18.78 9.38
CA ASN A 398 -24.43 -19.21 9.59
C ASN A 398 -24.63 -20.55 8.87
N GLU A 399 -24.15 -21.65 9.47
CA GLU A 399 -24.07 -22.96 8.85
C GLU A 399 -25.43 -23.49 8.38
N GLU A 400 -26.50 -23.27 9.16
CA GLU A 400 -27.85 -23.70 8.82
C GLU A 400 -28.35 -22.94 7.58
N VAL A 401 -28.13 -21.63 7.50
CA VAL A 401 -28.51 -20.83 6.32
C VAL A 401 -27.78 -21.33 5.09
N CYS A 402 -26.46 -21.52 5.19
CA CYS A 402 -25.62 -22.04 4.12
C CYS A 402 -26.11 -23.39 3.63
N ARG A 403 -26.41 -24.31 4.57
CA ARG A 403 -26.91 -25.66 4.27
C ARG A 403 -28.28 -25.62 3.59
N ASN A 404 -29.20 -24.76 4.06
CA ASN A 404 -30.52 -24.61 3.48
C ASN A 404 -30.48 -24.09 2.05
N TYR A 405 -29.55 -23.18 1.72
CA TYR A 405 -29.34 -22.76 0.34
C TYR A 405 -28.91 -23.91 -0.56
N VAL A 406 -28.01 -24.78 -0.10
CA VAL A 406 -27.59 -25.97 -0.87
C VAL A 406 -28.77 -26.91 -1.09
N HIS A 407 -29.53 -27.24 -0.03
CA HIS A 407 -30.65 -28.19 -0.12
C HIS A 407 -31.78 -27.68 -1.03
N ASN A 408 -32.04 -26.37 -1.04
CA ASN A 408 -33.12 -25.79 -1.83
C ASN A 408 -32.70 -25.39 -3.25
N SER A 409 -31.41 -25.41 -3.55
CA SER A 409 -30.90 -25.00 -4.86
C SER A 409 -31.06 -26.12 -5.89
N ILE A 410 -31.51 -25.74 -7.08
CA ILE A 410 -31.52 -26.64 -8.25
C ILE A 410 -30.09 -26.96 -8.71
N GLY A 411 -29.10 -26.11 -8.36
CA GLY A 411 -27.68 -26.30 -8.69
C GLY A 411 -27.07 -27.62 -8.21
N ILE A 412 -27.66 -28.27 -7.19
CA ILE A 412 -27.23 -29.60 -6.72
C ILE A 412 -27.32 -30.67 -7.79
N ILE A 413 -28.18 -30.50 -8.79
CA ILE A 413 -28.32 -31.43 -9.91
C ILE A 413 -26.99 -31.62 -10.67
N THR A 414 -26.13 -30.60 -10.63
CA THR A 414 -24.81 -30.64 -11.28
C THR A 414 -23.88 -31.68 -10.63
N ALA A 415 -24.00 -31.86 -9.29
CA ALA A 415 -23.24 -32.88 -8.58
C ALA A 415 -23.73 -34.30 -8.94
N LEU A 416 -25.00 -34.46 -9.34
CA LEU A 416 -25.60 -35.72 -9.78
C LEU A 416 -25.33 -36.04 -11.25
N ASN A 417 -25.01 -35.04 -12.07
CA ASN A 417 -24.82 -35.16 -13.51
C ASN A 417 -23.83 -36.27 -13.94
N PRO A 418 -22.66 -36.44 -13.27
CA PRO A 418 -21.75 -37.54 -13.62
C PRO A 418 -22.34 -38.93 -13.42
N VAL A 419 -23.37 -39.08 -12.57
CA VAL A 419 -24.01 -40.36 -12.24
C VAL A 419 -25.24 -40.60 -13.10
N ILE A 420 -26.18 -39.62 -13.15
CA ILE A 420 -27.48 -39.81 -13.83
C ILE A 420 -27.49 -39.33 -15.28
N GLY A 421 -26.43 -38.66 -15.73
CA GLY A 421 -26.25 -38.12 -17.08
C GLY A 421 -27.02 -36.83 -17.34
N TYR A 422 -26.55 -36.04 -18.31
CA TYR A 422 -27.08 -34.72 -18.63
C TYR A 422 -28.55 -34.68 -18.97
N LYS A 423 -29.06 -35.69 -19.70
CA LYS A 423 -30.47 -35.79 -20.13
C LYS A 423 -31.43 -35.90 -18.95
N ASN A 424 -31.11 -36.77 -18.00
CA ASN A 424 -31.92 -36.93 -16.77
C ASN A 424 -31.80 -35.69 -15.88
N SER A 425 -30.59 -35.14 -15.75
CA SER A 425 -30.35 -33.91 -15.00
C SER A 425 -31.20 -32.76 -15.53
N THR A 426 -31.26 -32.57 -16.86
CA THR A 426 -32.07 -31.51 -17.48
C THR A 426 -33.57 -31.70 -17.23
N LYS A 427 -34.07 -32.98 -17.29
CA LYS A 427 -35.46 -33.29 -17.01
C LYS A 427 -35.84 -32.94 -15.58
N ILE A 428 -35.05 -33.40 -14.60
CA ILE A 428 -35.27 -33.14 -13.18
C ILE A 428 -35.16 -31.64 -12.85
N ALA A 429 -34.16 -30.94 -13.41
CA ALA A 429 -34.00 -29.50 -13.20
C ALA A 429 -35.21 -28.71 -13.70
N LYS A 430 -35.73 -29.07 -14.90
CA LYS A 430 -36.92 -28.43 -15.47
C LYS A 430 -38.15 -28.64 -14.57
N GLU A 431 -38.37 -29.89 -14.13
CA GLU A 431 -39.49 -30.22 -13.23
C GLU A 431 -39.38 -29.49 -11.88
N ALA A 432 -38.15 -29.42 -11.32
CA ALA A 432 -37.91 -28.68 -10.09
C ALA A 432 -38.24 -27.17 -10.23
N ILE A 433 -37.91 -26.57 -11.37
CA ILE A 433 -38.23 -25.14 -11.68
C ILE A 433 -39.75 -24.98 -11.79
N GLU A 434 -40.41 -25.86 -12.53
CA GLU A 434 -41.86 -25.73 -12.82
C GLU A 434 -42.74 -26.01 -11.58
N THR A 435 -42.29 -26.92 -10.70
CA THR A 435 -43.13 -27.38 -9.55
C THR A 435 -42.69 -26.77 -8.21
N GLY A 436 -41.51 -26.15 -8.12
CA GLY A 436 -40.92 -25.69 -6.87
C GLY A 436 -40.46 -26.81 -5.92
N ARG A 437 -40.42 -28.05 -6.39
CA ARG A 437 -40.05 -29.23 -5.59
C ARG A 437 -38.51 -29.40 -5.55
N SER A 438 -38.03 -30.02 -4.47
CA SER A 438 -36.63 -30.26 -4.31
C SER A 438 -36.09 -31.29 -5.33
N VAL A 439 -34.88 -31.07 -5.85
CA VAL A 439 -34.21 -32.03 -6.71
C VAL A 439 -34.04 -33.39 -6.02
N TYR A 440 -33.78 -33.37 -4.70
CA TYR A 440 -33.63 -34.57 -3.90
C TYR A 440 -34.90 -35.46 -3.95
N ASP A 441 -36.08 -34.85 -3.71
CA ASP A 441 -37.37 -35.55 -3.70
C ASP A 441 -37.72 -36.08 -5.07
N LEU A 442 -37.50 -35.30 -6.13
CA LEU A 442 -37.78 -35.69 -7.50
C LEU A 442 -36.91 -36.88 -7.96
N ILE A 443 -35.62 -36.94 -7.57
CA ILE A 443 -34.74 -38.08 -7.86
C ILE A 443 -35.26 -39.36 -7.22
N LEU A 444 -35.77 -39.29 -5.97
CA LEU A 444 -36.33 -40.47 -5.29
C LEU A 444 -37.67 -40.90 -5.88
N GLU A 445 -38.56 -39.95 -6.18
CA GLU A 445 -39.88 -40.22 -6.74
C GLU A 445 -39.81 -40.85 -8.13
N HIS A 446 -38.87 -40.36 -8.95
CA HIS A 446 -38.62 -40.95 -10.26
C HIS A 446 -37.78 -42.24 -10.22
N ASP A 447 -37.46 -42.72 -9.02
CA ASP A 447 -36.64 -43.95 -8.78
C ASP A 447 -35.32 -43.99 -9.57
N ILE A 448 -34.67 -42.79 -9.74
CA ILE A 448 -33.43 -42.67 -10.51
C ILE A 448 -32.25 -43.17 -9.71
N LEU A 449 -32.23 -42.94 -8.40
CA LEU A 449 -31.21 -43.43 -7.47
C LEU A 449 -31.88 -44.02 -6.22
N SER A 450 -31.16 -44.89 -5.53
CA SER A 450 -31.53 -45.25 -4.15
C SER A 450 -31.31 -44.07 -3.20
N LYS A 451 -32.05 -44.04 -2.09
CA LYS A 451 -31.83 -43.05 -1.05
C LYS A 451 -30.39 -43.07 -0.53
N GLU A 452 -29.83 -44.29 -0.36
CA GLU A 452 -28.46 -44.50 0.13
C GLU A 452 -27.42 -43.93 -0.83
N ASP A 453 -27.58 -44.15 -2.13
CA ASP A 453 -26.70 -43.60 -3.17
C ASP A 453 -26.81 -42.09 -3.25
N LEU A 454 -28.05 -41.54 -3.21
CA LEU A 454 -28.29 -40.13 -3.26
C LEU A 454 -27.66 -39.41 -2.03
N ASP A 455 -27.91 -39.98 -0.84
CA ASP A 455 -27.29 -39.43 0.40
C ASP A 455 -25.76 -39.48 0.34
N THR A 456 -25.21 -40.50 -0.31
CA THR A 456 -23.74 -40.61 -0.50
C THR A 456 -23.21 -39.56 -1.47
N ILE A 457 -23.88 -39.31 -2.59
CA ILE A 457 -23.47 -38.26 -3.56
C ILE A 457 -23.60 -36.89 -2.92
N MET A 458 -24.66 -36.66 -2.13
CA MET A 458 -24.98 -35.40 -1.51
C MET A 458 -24.14 -35.10 -0.26
N LYS A 459 -23.26 -35.96 0.17
CA LYS A 459 -22.29 -35.64 1.22
C LYS A 459 -21.40 -34.48 0.79
N PRO A 460 -21.17 -33.48 1.66
CA PRO A 460 -20.35 -32.30 1.32
C PRO A 460 -19.02 -32.64 0.66
N GLU A 461 -18.30 -33.60 1.20
CA GLU A 461 -16.99 -34.03 0.71
C GLU A 461 -17.01 -34.57 -0.72
N ASN A 462 -18.18 -35.03 -1.22
CA ASN A 462 -18.35 -35.58 -2.55
C ASN A 462 -18.82 -34.54 -3.57
N MET A 463 -19.33 -33.40 -3.12
CA MET A 463 -19.83 -32.33 -3.99
C MET A 463 -18.79 -31.21 -4.25
N ILE A 464 -17.79 -31.06 -3.38
CA ILE A 464 -16.87 -29.92 -3.39
C ILE A 464 -15.57 -30.15 -4.18
N LYS A 465 -15.39 -31.35 -4.72
CA LYS A 465 -14.21 -31.74 -5.52
C LYS A 465 -14.57 -32.90 -6.47
N PRO A 466 -13.80 -33.12 -7.54
CA PRO A 466 -13.98 -34.28 -8.38
C PRO A 466 -13.80 -35.57 -7.58
N VAL A 467 -14.85 -36.44 -7.57
CA VAL A 467 -14.84 -37.74 -6.90
C VAL A 467 -15.44 -38.79 -7.83
N LYS A 468 -14.83 -39.99 -7.85
CA LYS A 468 -15.36 -41.14 -8.57
C LYS A 468 -16.02 -42.09 -7.57
N LEU A 469 -17.33 -42.00 -7.44
CA LEU A 469 -18.11 -42.77 -6.45
C LEU A 469 -18.48 -44.19 -6.90
N GLY A 470 -18.35 -44.51 -8.21
CA GLY A 470 -18.72 -45.83 -8.73
C GLY A 470 -20.22 -46.13 -8.74
N ILE A 471 -21.06 -45.17 -8.37
CA ILE A 471 -22.51 -45.27 -8.33
C ILE A 471 -23.08 -45.20 -9.77
N LYS A 472 -24.12 -45.97 -10.05
CA LYS A 472 -24.82 -45.95 -11.35
C LYS A 472 -26.32 -45.72 -11.11
N PRO A 473 -27.01 -45.04 -12.05
CA PRO A 473 -28.44 -44.89 -11.95
C PRO A 473 -29.14 -46.24 -11.98
N LYS A 474 -30.31 -46.34 -11.37
CA LYS A 474 -31.21 -47.46 -11.56
C LYS A 474 -31.65 -47.49 -13.03
N LYS A 475 -31.80 -48.67 -13.58
CA LYS A 475 -32.17 -48.86 -15.01
C LYS A 475 -33.60 -48.41 -15.26
#